data_3bd834fcb2cc916ec4b409ee316ef358
#
_entry.id   3bd834fcb2cc916ec4b409ee316ef358
#
_cell.length_a   1.000
_cell.length_b   1.000
_cell.length_c   1.000
_cell.angle_alpha   90.00
_cell.angle_beta   90.00
_cell.angle_gamma   90.00
#
_symmetry.space_group_name_H-M   'P 1'
#
loop_
_entity.id
_entity.type
_entity.pdbx_description
1 polymer ?
#
loop_
_entity_poly.entity_id
_entity_poly.type
_entity_poly.pdbx_seq_one_letter_code
_entity_poly.pdbx_strand_id
1 'polypeptide(L)'
;DHVTIADLAADILAKSPDRFALVGLSMGGIVAMEMMAQAAERIEKIALFDTNPLVELDEVKQRRQPQLDAVKQGRLRDVMRDEMKPNYLSKGPRREAVLKTCMDMALDLGPEVFIRQSHALMDRVDQTKTLKNIDVPTLILCGRDDTLCPLSRHELMHQLVPHSTLDIIENAGHLPTLEQPETTNESLRKWLKH
;
A
#
# COMPACT_ATOMS: atom_id res chain seq x y z
N ASP A 1 -5.95 3.48 -16.33
CA ASP A 1 -5.48 4.70 -17.01
C ASP A 1 -5.51 5.97 -16.14
N HIS A 2 -5.75 5.83 -14.82
CA HIS A 2 -5.92 6.94 -13.90
C HIS A 2 -4.59 7.47 -13.36
N VAL A 3 -4.54 8.78 -13.10
CA VAL A 3 -3.36 9.49 -12.57
C VAL A 3 -3.58 10.07 -11.18
N THR A 4 -4.77 9.85 -10.59
CA THR A 4 -5.10 10.25 -9.22
C THR A 4 -5.57 9.07 -8.38
N ILE A 5 -5.39 9.15 -7.06
CA ILE A 5 -5.91 8.14 -6.13
C ILE A 5 -7.45 8.15 -6.14
N ALA A 6 -8.06 9.32 -6.26
CA ALA A 6 -9.51 9.45 -6.29
C ALA A 6 -10.15 8.75 -7.50
N ASP A 7 -9.58 8.91 -8.70
CA ASP A 7 -10.08 8.24 -9.91
C ASP A 7 -9.86 6.72 -9.85
N LEU A 8 -8.72 6.27 -9.30
CA LEU A 8 -8.47 4.84 -9.07
C LEU A 8 -9.52 4.25 -8.13
N ALA A 9 -9.82 4.92 -7.02
CA ALA A 9 -10.82 4.50 -6.06
C ALA A 9 -12.21 4.42 -6.70
N ALA A 10 -12.62 5.45 -7.45
CA ALA A 10 -13.91 5.50 -8.17
C ALA A 10 -14.05 4.36 -9.20
N ASP A 11 -13.00 4.10 -9.99
CA ASP A 11 -13.01 3.03 -11.00
C ASP A 11 -13.10 1.63 -10.35
N ILE A 12 -12.42 1.40 -9.23
CA ILE A 12 -12.53 0.14 -8.48
C ILE A 12 -13.93 0.01 -7.87
N LEU A 13 -14.47 1.06 -7.25
CA LEU A 13 -15.83 1.06 -6.69
C LEU A 13 -16.88 0.75 -7.76
N ALA A 14 -16.74 1.29 -8.96
CA ALA A 14 -17.68 1.03 -10.06
C ALA A 14 -17.72 -0.45 -10.49
N LYS A 15 -16.64 -1.21 -10.22
CA LYS A 15 -16.51 -2.63 -10.58
C LYS A 15 -16.69 -3.57 -9.39
N SER A 16 -16.80 -3.02 -8.18
CA SER A 16 -16.94 -3.80 -6.95
C SER A 16 -18.41 -4.18 -6.69
N PRO A 17 -18.68 -5.27 -5.93
CA PRO A 17 -20.00 -5.58 -5.42
C PRO A 17 -20.61 -4.43 -4.61
N ASP A 18 -21.92 -4.48 -4.36
CA ASP A 18 -22.63 -3.47 -3.55
C ASP A 18 -22.04 -3.36 -2.13
N ARG A 19 -21.67 -4.50 -1.54
CA ARG A 19 -21.01 -4.58 -0.23
C ARG A 19 -19.86 -5.59 -0.25
N PHE A 20 -18.74 -5.25 0.38
CA PHE A 20 -17.54 -6.10 0.37
C PHE A 20 -16.57 -5.80 1.52
N ALA A 21 -15.70 -6.76 1.82
CA ALA A 21 -14.53 -6.56 2.64
C ALA A 21 -13.36 -6.09 1.76
N LEU A 22 -12.62 -5.07 2.21
CA LEU A 22 -11.58 -4.41 1.43
C LEU A 22 -10.21 -4.63 2.07
N VAL A 23 -9.23 -5.06 1.28
CA VAL A 23 -7.83 -5.19 1.70
C VAL A 23 -6.96 -4.37 0.77
N GLY A 24 -6.10 -3.52 1.32
CA GLY A 24 -5.16 -2.72 0.54
C GLY A 24 -3.75 -2.77 1.11
N LEU A 25 -2.76 -3.08 0.25
CA LEU A 25 -1.35 -3.05 0.60
C LEU A 25 -0.66 -1.87 -0.07
N SER A 26 0.16 -1.11 0.66
CA SER A 26 0.96 0.01 0.17
C SER A 26 0.08 1.05 -0.55
N MET A 27 0.30 1.31 -1.84
CA MET A 27 -0.56 2.17 -2.65
C MET A 27 -2.02 1.69 -2.65
N GLY A 28 -2.25 0.37 -2.64
CA GLY A 28 -3.59 -0.22 -2.49
C GLY A 28 -4.26 0.17 -1.18
N GLY A 29 -3.51 0.35 -0.09
CA GLY A 29 -4.01 0.87 1.18
C GLY A 29 -4.41 2.35 1.11
N ILE A 30 -3.64 3.16 0.37
CA ILE A 30 -3.99 4.56 0.11
C ILE A 30 -5.29 4.66 -0.70
N VAL A 31 -5.42 3.82 -1.73
CA VAL A 31 -6.66 3.72 -2.52
C VAL A 31 -7.82 3.21 -1.67
N ALA A 32 -7.60 2.24 -0.77
CA ALA A 32 -8.63 1.72 0.13
C ALA A 32 -9.16 2.80 1.09
N MET A 33 -8.28 3.64 1.64
CA MET A 33 -8.70 4.79 2.45
C MET A 33 -9.53 5.81 1.64
N GLU A 34 -9.18 6.03 0.39
CA GLU A 34 -9.95 6.90 -0.52
C GLU A 34 -11.32 6.27 -0.86
N MET A 35 -11.38 4.94 -1.07
CA MET A 35 -12.66 4.23 -1.26
C MET A 35 -13.56 4.37 -0.03
N MET A 36 -13.01 4.31 1.19
CA MET A 36 -13.74 4.62 2.42
C MET A 36 -14.27 6.06 2.45
N ALA A 37 -13.50 7.02 1.94
CA ALA A 37 -13.96 8.41 1.87
C ALA A 37 -15.11 8.60 0.87
N GLN A 38 -15.13 7.84 -0.23
CA GLN A 38 -16.13 7.97 -1.30
C GLN A 38 -17.40 7.15 -1.06
N ALA A 39 -17.30 5.96 -0.42
CA ALA A 39 -18.42 5.00 -0.33
C ALA A 39 -18.29 4.10 0.92
N ALA A 40 -18.19 4.71 2.11
CA ALA A 40 -18.02 3.98 3.37
C ALA A 40 -19.13 2.93 3.61
N GLU A 41 -20.37 3.22 3.20
CA GLU A 41 -21.56 2.36 3.38
C GLU A 41 -21.45 1.02 2.62
N ARG A 42 -20.56 0.92 1.65
CA ARG A 42 -20.32 -0.31 0.87
C ARG A 42 -19.23 -1.21 1.47
N ILE A 43 -18.42 -0.70 2.39
CA ILE A 43 -17.26 -1.40 2.94
C ILE A 43 -17.64 -1.98 4.29
N GLU A 44 -17.73 -3.32 4.38
CA GLU A 44 -18.11 -4.02 5.60
C GLU A 44 -16.95 -4.24 6.58
N LYS A 45 -15.75 -4.32 6.05
CA LYS A 45 -14.49 -4.50 6.80
C LYS A 45 -13.34 -3.91 6.00
N ILE A 46 -12.32 -3.38 6.66
CA ILE A 46 -11.13 -2.86 5.99
C ILE A 46 -9.84 -3.41 6.61
N ALA A 47 -8.88 -3.78 5.77
CA ALA A 47 -7.54 -4.15 6.18
C ALA A 47 -6.50 -3.31 5.44
N LEU A 48 -5.61 -2.65 6.18
CA LEU A 48 -4.60 -1.71 5.69
C LEU A 48 -3.21 -2.25 6.00
N PHE A 49 -2.47 -2.63 4.95
CA PHE A 49 -1.17 -3.29 5.06
C PHE A 49 -0.06 -2.39 4.53
N ASP A 50 1.00 -2.21 5.32
CA ASP A 50 2.23 -1.53 4.89
C ASP A 50 1.96 -0.24 4.11
N THR A 51 1.11 0.63 4.68
CA THR A 51 0.59 1.82 4.02
C THR A 51 0.74 3.09 4.86
N ASN A 52 0.38 4.24 4.30
CA ASN A 52 0.59 5.54 4.92
C ASN A 52 -0.62 6.46 4.66
N PRO A 53 -1.28 6.99 5.71
CA PRO A 53 -2.44 7.86 5.56
C PRO A 53 -2.11 9.31 5.22
N LEU A 54 -0.83 9.71 5.30
CA LEU A 54 -0.42 11.11 5.15
C LEU A 54 -0.12 11.46 3.68
N VAL A 55 -0.11 12.75 3.39
CA VAL A 55 0.38 13.27 2.09
C VAL A 55 1.81 12.83 1.82
N GLU A 56 2.21 12.85 0.56
CA GLU A 56 3.61 12.60 0.20
C GLU A 56 4.50 13.74 0.69
N LEU A 57 5.60 13.40 1.35
CA LEU A 57 6.59 14.38 1.80
C LEU A 57 7.30 15.03 0.60
N ASP A 58 7.63 16.32 0.72
CA ASP A 58 8.28 17.06 -0.38
C ASP A 58 9.63 16.47 -0.79
N GLU A 59 10.41 15.94 0.17
CA GLU A 59 11.68 15.26 -0.14
C GLU A 59 11.45 13.98 -0.96
N VAL A 60 10.34 13.28 -0.73
CA VAL A 60 9.97 12.08 -1.50
C VAL A 60 9.51 12.48 -2.90
N LYS A 61 8.70 13.54 -3.04
CA LYS A 61 8.31 14.09 -4.35
C LYS A 61 9.53 14.50 -5.18
N GLN A 62 10.49 15.18 -4.56
CA GLN A 62 11.74 15.58 -5.22
C GLN A 62 12.55 14.38 -5.73
N ARG A 63 12.63 13.28 -4.95
CA ARG A 63 13.31 12.04 -5.37
C ARG A 63 12.59 11.32 -6.50
N ARG A 64 11.26 11.46 -6.65
CA ARG A 64 10.51 10.83 -7.74
C ARG A 64 10.80 11.46 -9.10
N GLN A 65 11.12 12.74 -9.17
CA GLN A 65 11.33 13.41 -10.46
C GLN A 65 12.48 12.77 -11.28
N PRO A 66 13.70 12.58 -10.76
CA PRO A 66 14.75 11.88 -11.52
C PRO A 66 14.39 10.43 -11.85
N GLN A 67 13.60 9.73 -11.01
CA GLN A 67 13.11 8.38 -11.34
C GLN A 67 12.16 8.41 -12.54
N LEU A 68 11.21 9.35 -12.56
CA LEU A 68 10.30 9.56 -13.70
C LEU A 68 11.06 9.87 -14.99
N ASP A 69 12.06 10.73 -14.93
CA ASP A 69 12.87 11.10 -16.09
C ASP A 69 13.69 9.90 -16.59
N ALA A 70 14.25 9.09 -15.68
CA ALA A 70 14.94 7.85 -16.03
C ALA A 70 13.99 6.84 -16.69
N VAL A 71 12.78 6.67 -16.16
CA VAL A 71 11.78 5.75 -16.72
C VAL A 71 11.32 6.20 -18.11
N LYS A 72 11.10 7.50 -18.33
CA LYS A 72 10.79 8.06 -19.67
C LYS A 72 11.90 7.82 -20.70
N GLN A 73 13.15 7.66 -20.24
CA GLN A 73 14.31 7.31 -21.05
C GLN A 73 14.48 5.79 -21.22
N GLY A 74 13.48 4.96 -20.85
CA GLY A 74 13.52 3.50 -20.98
C GLY A 74 14.28 2.78 -19.85
N ARG A 75 14.63 3.45 -18.75
CA ARG A 75 15.43 2.89 -17.66
C ARG A 75 14.59 2.38 -16.46
N LEU A 76 13.35 1.90 -16.71
CA LEU A 76 12.50 1.36 -15.67
C LEU A 76 13.19 0.23 -14.86
N ARG A 77 13.87 -0.70 -15.56
CA ARG A 77 14.60 -1.80 -14.91
C ARG A 77 15.67 -1.31 -13.95
N ASP A 78 16.40 -0.25 -14.30
CA ASP A 78 17.46 0.30 -13.46
C ASP A 78 16.88 0.98 -12.22
N VAL A 79 15.83 1.80 -12.38
CA VAL A 79 15.12 2.43 -11.26
C VAL A 79 14.57 1.37 -10.30
N MET A 80 13.94 0.31 -10.82
CA MET A 80 13.43 -0.78 -9.99
C MET A 80 14.54 -1.53 -9.27
N ARG A 81 15.66 -1.83 -9.93
CA ARG A 81 16.78 -2.57 -9.36
C ARG A 81 17.50 -1.79 -8.27
N ASP A 82 17.82 -0.53 -8.54
CA ASP A 82 18.80 0.23 -7.77
C ASP A 82 18.17 1.13 -6.71
N GLU A 83 16.95 1.60 -6.93
CA GLU A 83 16.30 2.59 -6.07
C GLU A 83 15.07 2.06 -5.33
N MET A 84 14.26 1.22 -5.96
CA MET A 84 13.00 0.76 -5.38
C MET A 84 13.16 -0.54 -4.58
N LYS A 85 13.61 -1.60 -5.23
CA LYS A 85 13.69 -2.95 -4.65
C LYS A 85 14.58 -3.10 -3.41
N PRO A 86 15.72 -2.40 -3.28
CA PRO A 86 16.56 -2.52 -2.09
C PRO A 86 15.82 -2.26 -0.77
N ASN A 87 14.78 -1.41 -0.82
CA ASN A 87 14.02 -0.96 0.33
C ASN A 87 12.74 -1.78 0.62
N TYR A 88 12.41 -2.79 -0.22
CA TYR A 88 11.13 -3.48 -0.09
C TYR A 88 11.10 -4.55 1.00
N LEU A 89 12.20 -5.26 1.22
CA LEU A 89 12.15 -6.51 1.95
C LEU A 89 13.13 -6.57 3.11
N SER A 90 12.74 -7.29 4.13
CA SER A 90 13.61 -7.73 5.21
C SER A 90 14.73 -8.67 4.70
N LYS A 91 15.68 -8.99 5.56
CA LYS A 91 16.68 -10.04 5.30
C LYS A 91 16.05 -11.40 5.59
N GLY A 92 15.85 -12.22 4.56
CA GLY A 92 15.22 -13.53 4.74
C GLY A 92 15.43 -14.46 3.55
N PRO A 93 15.11 -15.75 3.70
CA PRO A 93 15.37 -16.77 2.67
C PRO A 93 14.55 -16.56 1.38
N ARG A 94 13.42 -15.88 1.47
CA ARG A 94 12.53 -15.60 0.31
C ARG A 94 12.93 -14.33 -0.45
N ARG A 95 13.86 -13.52 0.08
CA ARG A 95 14.20 -12.19 -0.44
C ARG A 95 14.48 -12.18 -1.94
N GLU A 96 15.36 -13.06 -2.42
CA GLU A 96 15.75 -13.09 -3.82
C GLU A 96 14.57 -13.42 -4.75
N ALA A 97 13.80 -14.44 -4.40
CA ALA A 97 12.63 -14.85 -5.17
C ALA A 97 11.56 -13.75 -5.22
N VAL A 98 11.29 -13.08 -4.08
CA VAL A 98 10.31 -11.98 -4.02
C VAL A 98 10.81 -10.76 -4.80
N LEU A 99 12.10 -10.40 -4.72
CA LEU A 99 12.67 -9.32 -5.52
C LEU A 99 12.57 -9.60 -7.02
N LYS A 100 12.75 -10.87 -7.43
CA LYS A 100 12.54 -11.27 -8.83
C LYS A 100 11.08 -11.06 -9.23
N THR A 101 10.13 -11.54 -8.42
CA THR A 101 8.69 -11.34 -8.67
C THR A 101 8.34 -9.85 -8.81
N CYS A 102 8.84 -8.98 -7.91
CA CYS A 102 8.63 -7.54 -8.01
C CYS A 102 9.18 -6.94 -9.31
N MET A 103 10.35 -7.42 -9.77
CA MET A 103 10.91 -6.97 -11.05
C MET A 103 10.05 -7.40 -12.23
N ASP A 104 9.67 -8.68 -12.26
CA ASP A 104 8.85 -9.23 -13.35
C ASP A 104 7.52 -8.47 -13.45
N MET A 105 6.80 -8.27 -12.31
CA MET A 105 5.56 -7.49 -12.26
C MET A 105 5.75 -6.04 -12.75
N ALA A 106 6.83 -5.36 -12.35
CA ALA A 106 7.08 -3.99 -12.76
C ALA A 106 7.32 -3.86 -14.26
N LEU A 107 8.04 -4.83 -14.85
CA LEU A 107 8.31 -4.84 -16.28
C LEU A 107 7.08 -5.23 -17.11
N ASP A 108 6.27 -6.15 -16.62
CA ASP A 108 5.01 -6.56 -17.28
C ASP A 108 3.99 -5.41 -17.28
N LEU A 109 3.90 -4.63 -16.20
CA LEU A 109 3.05 -3.43 -16.13
C LEU A 109 3.59 -2.29 -16.99
N GLY A 110 4.90 -2.18 -17.11
CA GLY A 110 5.60 -1.23 -17.95
C GLY A 110 5.73 0.20 -17.42
N PRO A 111 6.45 1.06 -18.17
CA PRO A 111 6.84 2.40 -17.74
C PRO A 111 5.65 3.34 -17.56
N GLU A 112 4.62 3.24 -18.38
CA GLU A 112 3.45 4.10 -18.31
C GLU A 112 2.67 3.93 -17.00
N VAL A 113 2.57 2.69 -16.49
CA VAL A 113 1.93 2.42 -15.20
C VAL A 113 2.77 3.00 -14.08
N PHE A 114 4.10 2.82 -14.10
CA PHE A 114 5.01 3.40 -13.11
C PHE A 114 4.85 4.94 -13.04
N ILE A 115 4.80 5.60 -14.20
CA ILE A 115 4.66 7.07 -14.28
C ILE A 115 3.33 7.52 -13.69
N ARG A 116 2.21 6.91 -14.09
CA ARG A 116 0.87 7.26 -13.57
C ARG A 116 0.76 7.03 -12.06
N GLN A 117 1.22 5.89 -11.56
CA GLN A 117 1.20 5.58 -10.13
C GLN A 117 2.08 6.55 -9.33
N SER A 118 3.24 6.95 -9.87
CA SER A 118 4.10 7.93 -9.22
C SER A 118 3.41 9.29 -9.09
N HIS A 119 2.72 9.77 -10.13
CA HIS A 119 1.93 11.00 -10.06
C HIS A 119 0.78 10.88 -9.04
N ALA A 120 0.01 9.81 -9.09
CA ALA A 120 -1.07 9.57 -8.13
C ALA A 120 -0.58 9.59 -6.66
N LEU A 121 0.60 9.02 -6.39
CA LEU A 121 1.21 9.02 -5.06
C LEU A 121 1.69 10.41 -4.64
N MET A 122 2.29 11.19 -5.55
CA MET A 122 2.76 12.55 -5.25
C MET A 122 1.62 13.50 -4.87
N ASP A 123 0.45 13.32 -5.49
CA ASP A 123 -0.71 14.20 -5.34
C ASP A 123 -1.77 13.67 -4.36
N ARG A 124 -1.46 12.54 -3.66
CA ARG A 124 -2.39 11.95 -2.70
C ARG A 124 -2.72 12.90 -1.55
N VAL A 125 -3.97 12.85 -1.10
CA VAL A 125 -4.46 13.66 0.01
C VAL A 125 -4.23 12.97 1.36
N ASP A 126 -4.30 13.75 2.44
CA ASP A 126 -4.27 13.24 3.81
C ASP A 126 -5.59 12.53 4.15
N GLN A 127 -5.50 11.29 4.64
CA GLN A 127 -6.64 10.43 4.97
C GLN A 127 -6.89 10.30 6.49
N THR A 128 -6.24 11.11 7.31
CA THR A 128 -6.41 11.04 8.78
C THR A 128 -7.84 11.32 9.22
N LYS A 129 -8.55 12.19 8.50
CA LYS A 129 -9.98 12.46 8.75
C LYS A 129 -10.85 11.26 8.39
N THR A 130 -10.58 10.61 7.26
CA THR A 130 -11.28 9.38 6.84
C THR A 130 -11.11 8.28 7.87
N LEU A 131 -9.87 8.04 8.34
CA LEU A 131 -9.57 7.04 9.35
C LEU A 131 -10.34 7.25 10.65
N LYS A 132 -10.45 8.48 11.14
CA LYS A 132 -11.22 8.81 12.36
C LYS A 132 -12.71 8.47 12.27
N ASN A 133 -13.25 8.36 11.07
CA ASN A 133 -14.66 8.09 10.82
C ASN A 133 -14.92 6.61 10.47
N ILE A 134 -13.90 5.75 10.47
CA ILE A 134 -14.08 4.32 10.26
C ILE A 134 -14.74 3.71 11.50
N ASP A 135 -15.86 3.02 11.30
CA ASP A 135 -16.63 2.33 12.33
C ASP A 135 -16.78 0.81 12.08
N VAL A 136 -16.18 0.31 10.99
CA VAL A 136 -16.20 -1.10 10.62
C VAL A 136 -14.98 -1.87 11.18
N PRO A 137 -15.05 -3.22 11.30
CA PRO A 137 -13.91 -4.04 11.72
C PRO A 137 -12.66 -3.76 10.89
N THR A 138 -11.59 -3.31 11.55
CA THR A 138 -10.38 -2.81 10.91
C THR A 138 -9.15 -3.59 11.36
N LEU A 139 -8.38 -4.09 10.39
CA LEU A 139 -7.05 -4.66 10.60
C LEU A 139 -5.99 -3.70 10.04
N ILE A 140 -5.03 -3.33 10.87
CA ILE A 140 -3.81 -2.62 10.46
C ILE A 140 -2.67 -3.61 10.62
N LEU A 141 -1.91 -3.84 9.55
CA LEU A 141 -0.83 -4.80 9.55
C LEU A 141 0.41 -4.22 8.90
N CYS A 142 1.58 -4.48 9.47
CA CYS A 142 2.85 -4.11 8.86
C CYS A 142 3.96 -5.10 9.15
N GLY A 143 4.93 -5.18 8.23
CA GLY A 143 6.21 -5.79 8.50
C GLY A 143 7.03 -4.97 9.51
N ARG A 144 7.70 -5.65 10.44
CA ARG A 144 8.58 -4.99 11.44
C ARG A 144 9.67 -4.16 10.78
N ASP A 145 10.20 -4.65 9.67
CA ASP A 145 11.35 -4.09 8.98
C ASP A 145 10.95 -3.20 7.78
N ASP A 146 9.66 -2.79 7.68
CA ASP A 146 9.22 -1.90 6.60
C ASP A 146 9.84 -0.51 6.76
N THR A 147 10.70 -0.14 5.83
CA THR A 147 11.36 1.18 5.78
C THR A 147 10.62 2.19 4.89
N LEU A 148 9.68 1.74 4.07
CA LEU A 148 8.87 2.61 3.20
C LEU A 148 7.67 3.18 3.94
N CYS A 149 6.98 2.31 4.69
CA CYS A 149 5.87 2.67 5.54
C CYS A 149 6.17 2.21 6.99
N PRO A 150 7.04 2.94 7.73
CA PRO A 150 7.54 2.48 9.02
C PRO A 150 6.41 2.30 10.04
N LEU A 151 6.67 1.46 11.05
CA LEU A 151 5.72 1.11 12.12
C LEU A 151 4.97 2.32 12.68
N SER A 152 5.64 3.46 12.84
CA SER A 152 5.01 4.69 13.34
C SER A 152 3.80 5.17 12.51
N ARG A 153 3.74 4.84 11.22
CA ARG A 153 2.57 5.12 10.38
C ARG A 153 1.39 4.22 10.72
N HIS A 154 1.66 2.98 11.05
CA HIS A 154 0.65 1.99 11.45
C HIS A 154 0.15 2.24 12.87
N GLU A 155 1.03 2.64 13.78
CA GLU A 155 0.67 3.11 15.12
C GLU A 155 -0.23 4.36 15.05
N LEU A 156 0.08 5.32 14.17
CA LEU A 156 -0.79 6.48 13.91
C LEU A 156 -2.17 6.04 13.41
N MET A 157 -2.25 5.14 12.43
CA MET A 157 -3.54 4.64 11.94
C MET A 157 -4.33 3.92 13.03
N HIS A 158 -3.67 3.12 13.86
CA HIS A 158 -4.29 2.44 15.00
C HIS A 158 -4.81 3.43 16.05
N GLN A 159 -4.07 4.50 16.34
CA GLN A 159 -4.53 5.58 17.22
C GLN A 159 -5.76 6.31 16.65
N LEU A 160 -5.83 6.50 15.34
CA LEU A 160 -6.96 7.15 14.66
C LEU A 160 -8.19 6.24 14.56
N VAL A 161 -8.01 4.91 14.61
CA VAL A 161 -9.06 3.88 14.58
C VAL A 161 -8.91 3.00 15.84
N PRO A 162 -9.35 3.45 17.04
CA PRO A 162 -9.02 2.79 18.30
C PRO A 162 -9.57 1.37 18.47
N HIS A 163 -10.60 0.99 17.70
CA HIS A 163 -11.17 -0.36 17.68
C HIS A 163 -10.49 -1.29 16.67
N SER A 164 -9.49 -0.81 15.93
CA SER A 164 -8.73 -1.65 15.01
C SER A 164 -7.83 -2.64 15.75
N THR A 165 -7.46 -3.72 15.08
CA THR A 165 -6.34 -4.59 15.50
C THR A 165 -5.07 -4.12 14.80
N LEU A 166 -3.95 -4.02 15.53
CA LEU A 166 -2.62 -3.77 14.96
C LEU A 166 -1.78 -5.04 15.06
N ASP A 167 -1.49 -5.67 13.91
CA ASP A 167 -0.64 -6.84 13.80
C ASP A 167 0.72 -6.45 13.20
N ILE A 168 1.80 -6.84 13.87
CA ILE A 168 3.17 -6.58 13.42
C ILE A 168 3.81 -7.90 13.06
N ILE A 169 4.22 -8.05 11.79
CA ILE A 169 4.78 -9.28 11.25
C ILE A 169 6.30 -9.25 11.38
N GLU A 170 6.84 -10.09 12.23
CA GLU A 170 8.28 -10.20 12.44
C GLU A 170 8.97 -10.79 11.21
N ASN A 171 10.21 -10.36 10.93
CA ASN A 171 11.02 -10.77 9.78
C ASN A 171 10.32 -10.51 8.43
N ALA A 172 9.57 -9.44 8.34
CA ALA A 172 8.94 -8.94 7.12
C ALA A 172 9.21 -7.46 6.96
N GLY A 173 9.47 -7.04 5.72
CA GLY A 173 9.54 -5.66 5.29
C GLY A 173 8.20 -5.20 4.71
N HIS A 174 8.24 -4.54 3.56
CA HIS A 174 7.08 -3.92 2.91
C HIS A 174 6.10 -4.90 2.26
N LEU A 175 6.46 -6.18 2.15
CA LEU A 175 5.64 -7.19 1.47
C LEU A 175 5.40 -8.43 2.36
N PRO A 176 4.81 -8.27 3.57
CA PRO A 176 4.59 -9.39 4.49
C PRO A 176 3.76 -10.51 3.86
N THR A 177 2.89 -10.20 2.92
CA THR A 177 2.10 -11.17 2.14
C THR A 177 2.97 -12.17 1.36
N LEU A 178 4.19 -11.78 0.98
CA LEU A 178 5.14 -12.62 0.26
C LEU A 178 6.30 -13.09 1.14
N GLU A 179 6.69 -12.30 2.12
CA GLU A 179 7.80 -12.61 3.02
C GLU A 179 7.40 -13.59 4.12
N GLN A 180 6.21 -13.40 4.71
CA GLN A 180 5.63 -14.20 5.80
C GLN A 180 4.16 -14.55 5.52
N PRO A 181 3.84 -15.27 4.43
CA PRO A 181 2.46 -15.47 3.98
C PRO A 181 1.62 -16.25 4.99
N GLU A 182 2.20 -17.22 5.72
CA GLU A 182 1.49 -18.02 6.69
C GLU A 182 0.95 -17.16 7.84
N THR A 183 1.82 -16.32 8.44
CA THR A 183 1.47 -15.41 9.54
C THR A 183 0.50 -14.33 9.07
N THR A 184 0.75 -13.74 7.89
CA THR A 184 -0.14 -12.73 7.30
C THR A 184 -1.54 -13.29 7.02
N ASN A 185 -1.63 -14.51 6.48
CA ASN A 185 -2.90 -15.18 6.26
C ASN A 185 -3.63 -15.54 7.56
N GLU A 186 -2.90 -15.82 8.64
CA GLU A 186 -3.51 -16.05 9.96
C GLU A 186 -4.19 -14.78 10.49
N SER A 187 -3.53 -13.62 10.41
CA SER A 187 -4.10 -12.33 10.75
C SER A 187 -5.36 -12.02 9.93
N LEU A 188 -5.30 -12.24 8.61
CA LEU A 188 -6.45 -12.06 7.72
C LEU A 188 -7.63 -12.97 8.08
N ARG A 189 -7.36 -14.26 8.37
CA ARG A 189 -8.42 -15.21 8.76
C ARG A 189 -9.09 -14.83 10.08
N LYS A 190 -8.32 -14.31 11.05
CA LYS A 190 -8.87 -13.81 12.33
C LYS A 190 -9.78 -12.61 12.05
N TRP A 191 -9.29 -11.62 11.32
CA TRP A 191 -10.05 -10.42 10.98
C TRP A 191 -11.35 -10.72 10.20
N LEU A 192 -11.34 -11.67 9.27
CA LEU A 192 -12.53 -12.04 8.49
C LEU A 192 -13.63 -12.68 9.35
N LYS A 193 -13.30 -13.28 10.51
CA LYS A 193 -14.26 -13.93 11.39
C LYS A 193 -14.99 -12.96 12.34
N HIS A 194 -14.42 -11.80 12.59
CA HIS A 194 -15.01 -10.73 13.39
C HIS A 194 -15.88 -9.80 12.55
#